data_dae62793e27c867c8c5d8ada436eaeec
#
_entry.id   dae62793e27c867c8c5d8ada436eaeec
#
_cell.length_a   1.000
_cell.length_b   1.000
_cell.length_c   1.000
_cell.angle_alpha   90.00
_cell.angle_beta   90.00
_cell.angle_gamma   90.00
#
_symmetry.space_group_name_H-M   'P 1'
#
loop_
_entity.id
_entity.type
_entity.pdbx_description
1 polymer ?
#
loop_
_entity_poly.entity_id
_entity_poly.type
_entity_poly.pdbx_seq_one_letter_code
_entity_poly.pdbx_strand_id
1 'polypeptide(L)'
;LYSSAASDVYKRQGPIIDKLARQGNPKAFTFSKPHIPDYNYSFSGLKTSFLYSLRDWLKEDPDFIEHHKNDLAASLEATIVDILMDKLRKAAKNLKINEVAVAGGVSANNGLRNSFREHAGKYGWNIYIPKFSFTTDNAAMIAITGYYKYLDNDFCTIDKPAYSRVTI
;
A
#
# COMPACT_ATOMS: atom_id res chain seq x y z
N LEU A 1 -22.32 8.19 15.28
CA LEU A 1 -21.50 7.39 16.25
C LEU A 1 -21.16 5.98 15.73
N TYR A 2 -22.01 5.31 14.95
CA TYR A 2 -21.71 3.97 14.37
C TYR A 2 -20.69 4.00 13.20
N SER A 3 -20.58 5.10 12.50
CA SER A 3 -19.68 5.26 11.34
C SER A 3 -18.21 5.34 11.77
N SER A 4 -17.89 5.90 12.93
CA SER A 4 -16.51 6.03 13.40
C SER A 4 -15.92 4.70 13.91
N ALA A 5 -16.72 3.89 14.62
CA ALA A 5 -16.27 2.59 15.12
C ALA A 5 -16.03 1.58 13.98
N ALA A 6 -16.92 1.51 12.98
CA ALA A 6 -16.74 0.69 11.80
C ALA A 6 -15.51 1.13 10.99
N SER A 7 -15.29 2.44 10.82
CA SER A 7 -14.11 3.00 10.18
C SER A 7 -12.80 2.66 10.92
N ASP A 8 -12.83 2.62 12.25
CA ASP A 8 -11.64 2.31 13.05
C ASP A 8 -11.28 0.81 12.98
N VAL A 9 -12.27 -0.08 12.93
CA VAL A 9 -12.05 -1.51 12.69
C VAL A 9 -11.43 -1.75 11.31
N TYR A 10 -11.91 -1.08 10.26
CA TYR A 10 -11.35 -1.17 8.90
C TYR A 10 -9.90 -0.66 8.84
N LYS A 11 -9.58 0.44 9.52
CA LYS A 11 -8.23 1.01 9.55
C LYS A 11 -7.19 0.12 10.23
N ARG A 12 -7.62 -0.82 11.09
CA ARG A 12 -6.71 -1.72 11.83
C ARG A 12 -6.41 -3.03 11.11
N GLN A 13 -7.08 -3.34 10.00
CA GLN A 13 -6.89 -4.62 9.28
C GLN A 13 -5.52 -4.74 8.61
N GLY A 14 -5.01 -3.64 8.03
CA GLY A 14 -3.69 -3.65 7.37
C GLY A 14 -2.54 -4.13 8.26
N PRO A 15 -2.34 -3.58 9.46
CA PRO A 15 -1.32 -4.05 10.40
C PRO A 15 -1.49 -5.50 10.85
N ILE A 16 -2.73 -5.99 10.94
CA ILE A 16 -3.01 -7.39 11.30
C ILE A 16 -2.56 -8.31 10.16
N ILE A 17 -2.92 -7.99 8.93
CA ILE A 17 -2.50 -8.74 7.74
C ILE A 17 -0.96 -8.77 7.62
N ASP A 18 -0.28 -7.64 7.76
CA ASP A 18 1.19 -7.56 7.75
C ASP A 18 1.83 -8.43 8.85
N LYS A 19 1.22 -8.50 10.05
CA LYS A 19 1.68 -9.36 11.13
C LYS A 19 1.52 -10.85 10.81
N LEU A 20 0.39 -11.27 10.26
CA LEU A 20 0.13 -12.64 9.85
C LEU A 20 1.03 -13.04 8.67
N ALA A 21 1.19 -12.17 7.69
CA ALA A 21 2.01 -12.41 6.50
C ALA A 21 3.47 -12.74 6.83
N ARG A 22 4.02 -12.15 7.89
CA ARG A 22 5.39 -12.47 8.34
C ARG A 22 5.58 -13.88 8.83
N GLN A 23 4.50 -14.60 9.17
CA GLN A 23 4.52 -15.95 9.70
C GLN A 23 4.11 -16.98 8.66
N GLY A 24 3.68 -16.54 7.48
CA GLY A 24 3.17 -17.38 6.41
C GLY A 24 4.14 -17.54 5.23
N ASN A 25 3.81 -18.47 4.35
CA ASN A 25 4.50 -18.70 3.10
C ASN A 25 3.90 -17.85 1.98
N PRO A 26 4.64 -16.86 1.41
CA PRO A 26 4.13 -15.99 0.36
C PRO A 26 3.88 -16.68 -0.98
N LYS A 27 4.25 -17.96 -1.12
CA LYS A 27 4.06 -18.78 -2.32
C LYS A 27 3.04 -19.90 -2.15
N ALA A 28 2.33 -19.95 -1.01
CA ALA A 28 1.35 -20.99 -0.73
C ALA A 28 0.13 -20.89 -1.66
N PHE A 29 -0.29 -19.66 -1.97
CA PHE A 29 -1.44 -19.40 -2.82
C PHE A 29 -1.09 -18.41 -3.94
N THR A 30 -1.76 -18.55 -5.09
CA THR A 30 -1.59 -17.66 -6.24
C THR A 30 -2.89 -16.91 -6.52
N PHE A 31 -2.80 -15.58 -6.60
CA PHE A 31 -3.94 -14.72 -6.93
C PHE A 31 -3.73 -14.01 -8.27
N SER A 32 -4.84 -13.68 -8.93
CA SER A 32 -4.82 -12.97 -10.21
C SER A 32 -4.17 -11.59 -10.05
N LYS A 33 -3.24 -11.27 -10.95
CA LYS A 33 -2.65 -9.93 -11.08
C LYS A 33 -3.32 -9.23 -12.26
N PRO A 34 -4.07 -8.14 -12.03
CA PRO A 34 -4.66 -7.39 -13.14
C PRO A 34 -3.60 -6.83 -14.06
N HIS A 35 -3.78 -7.04 -15.36
CA HIS A 35 -2.90 -6.46 -16.38
C HIS A 35 -3.59 -5.25 -17.00
N ILE A 36 -3.09 -4.06 -16.71
CA ILE A 36 -3.57 -2.81 -17.32
C ILE A 36 -2.40 -2.07 -18.00
N PRO A 37 -2.67 -1.27 -19.04
CA PRO A 37 -1.64 -0.52 -19.75
C PRO A 37 -0.88 0.45 -18.87
N ASP A 38 0.23 0.93 -19.38
CA ASP A 38 1.07 2.00 -18.84
C ASP A 38 1.54 1.78 -17.40
N TYR A 39 1.58 2.84 -16.60
CA TYR A 39 2.02 2.84 -15.20
C TYR A 39 0.85 2.82 -14.20
N ASN A 40 -0.37 2.71 -14.69
CA ASN A 40 -1.55 2.68 -13.84
C ASN A 40 -1.65 1.40 -13.02
N TYR A 41 -2.23 1.50 -11.82
CA TYR A 41 -2.50 0.38 -10.93
C TYR A 41 -3.96 -0.03 -10.99
N SER A 42 -4.22 -1.34 -10.86
CA SER A 42 -5.55 -1.87 -10.62
C SER A 42 -5.48 -3.02 -9.63
N PHE A 43 -6.42 -3.06 -8.71
CA PHE A 43 -6.60 -4.15 -7.74
C PHE A 43 -7.99 -4.80 -7.86
N SER A 44 -8.78 -4.39 -8.84
CA SER A 44 -10.17 -4.83 -8.99
C SER A 44 -10.29 -6.34 -9.16
N GLY A 45 -9.47 -6.94 -10.03
CA GLY A 45 -9.45 -8.39 -10.26
C GLY A 45 -8.89 -9.19 -9.09
N LEU A 46 -7.97 -8.61 -8.31
CA LEU A 46 -7.35 -9.28 -7.16
C LEU A 46 -8.38 -9.57 -6.05
N LYS A 47 -9.21 -8.59 -5.68
CA LYS A 47 -10.27 -8.78 -4.68
C LYS A 47 -11.22 -9.90 -5.07
N THR A 48 -11.65 -9.91 -6.32
CA THR A 48 -12.58 -10.92 -6.84
C THR A 48 -11.95 -12.31 -6.87
N SER A 49 -10.70 -12.41 -7.33
CA SER A 49 -9.92 -13.65 -7.35
C SER A 49 -9.78 -14.23 -5.93
N PHE A 50 -9.38 -13.40 -4.96
CA PHE A 50 -9.24 -13.82 -3.57
C PHE A 50 -10.58 -14.33 -2.99
N LEU A 51 -11.66 -13.59 -3.17
CA LEU A 51 -12.98 -13.97 -2.62
C LEU A 51 -13.52 -15.26 -3.23
N TYR A 52 -13.35 -15.47 -4.53
CA TYR A 52 -13.82 -16.70 -5.19
C TYR A 52 -12.98 -17.91 -4.77
N SER A 53 -11.65 -17.78 -4.75
CA SER A 53 -10.79 -18.85 -4.26
C SER A 53 -11.13 -19.21 -2.81
N LEU A 54 -11.29 -18.22 -1.94
CA LEU A 54 -11.63 -18.43 -0.53
C LEU A 54 -12.99 -19.15 -0.39
N ARG A 55 -14.00 -18.74 -1.15
CA ARG A 55 -15.31 -19.38 -1.15
C ARG A 55 -15.23 -20.86 -1.59
N ASP A 56 -14.42 -21.16 -2.58
CA ASP A 56 -14.32 -22.53 -3.10
C ASP A 56 -13.53 -23.41 -2.13
N TRP A 57 -12.47 -22.94 -1.50
CA TRP A 57 -11.74 -23.67 -0.44
C TRP A 57 -12.61 -23.92 0.80
N LEU A 58 -13.44 -22.97 1.21
CA LEU A 58 -14.35 -23.14 2.37
C LEU A 58 -15.47 -24.14 2.12
N LYS A 59 -15.79 -24.51 0.87
CA LYS A 59 -16.69 -25.62 0.58
C LYS A 59 -16.06 -26.99 0.85
N GLU A 60 -14.73 -27.08 0.64
CA GLU A 60 -13.95 -28.32 0.84
C GLU A 60 -13.53 -28.47 2.29
N ASP A 61 -13.08 -27.38 2.93
CA ASP A 61 -12.67 -27.32 4.34
C ASP A 61 -13.30 -26.07 5.01
N PRO A 62 -14.33 -26.25 5.84
CA PRO A 62 -14.94 -25.15 6.59
C PRO A 62 -13.98 -24.38 7.50
N ASP A 63 -12.91 -25.02 7.98
CA ASP A 63 -11.90 -24.46 8.87
C ASP A 63 -10.65 -23.94 8.11
N PHE A 64 -10.71 -23.92 6.78
CA PHE A 64 -9.61 -23.54 5.90
C PHE A 64 -8.92 -22.23 6.29
N ILE A 65 -9.68 -21.21 6.67
CA ILE A 65 -9.11 -19.90 7.08
C ILE A 65 -8.25 -20.08 8.34
N GLU A 66 -8.72 -20.82 9.32
CA GLU A 66 -7.96 -21.02 10.57
C GLU A 66 -6.66 -21.78 10.33
N HIS A 67 -6.69 -22.78 9.44
CA HIS A 67 -5.52 -23.57 9.10
C HIS A 67 -4.49 -22.78 8.27
N HIS A 68 -4.95 -21.84 7.40
CA HIS A 68 -4.12 -21.19 6.37
C HIS A 68 -4.03 -19.67 6.47
N LYS A 69 -4.53 -19.04 7.55
CA LYS A 69 -4.62 -17.58 7.67
C LYS A 69 -3.29 -16.84 7.45
N ASN A 70 -2.18 -17.41 7.94
CA ASN A 70 -0.87 -16.80 7.77
C ASN A 70 -0.41 -16.88 6.30
N ASP A 71 -0.61 -18.01 5.67
CA ASP A 71 -0.23 -18.25 4.27
C ASP A 71 -1.11 -17.44 3.31
N LEU A 72 -2.41 -17.33 3.60
CA LEU A 72 -3.32 -16.47 2.86
C LEU A 72 -2.90 -15.01 2.94
N ALA A 73 -2.57 -14.53 4.15
CA ALA A 73 -2.10 -13.17 4.36
C ALA A 73 -0.77 -12.92 3.63
N ALA A 74 0.19 -13.84 3.74
CA ALA A 74 1.49 -13.74 3.09
C ALA A 74 1.39 -13.73 1.56
N SER A 75 0.58 -14.62 0.99
CA SER A 75 0.41 -14.73 -0.46
C SER A 75 -0.35 -13.54 -1.04
N LEU A 76 -1.34 -13.01 -0.32
CA LEU A 76 -2.06 -11.80 -0.71
C LEU A 76 -1.15 -10.58 -0.67
N GLU A 77 -0.41 -10.39 0.42
CA GLU A 77 0.56 -9.29 0.57
C GLU A 77 1.62 -9.35 -0.53
N ALA A 78 2.23 -10.51 -0.78
CA ALA A 78 3.21 -10.69 -1.84
C ALA A 78 2.64 -10.33 -3.22
N THR A 79 1.40 -10.72 -3.51
CA THR A 79 0.74 -10.38 -4.77
C THR A 79 0.54 -8.86 -4.92
N ILE A 80 0.12 -8.17 -3.86
CA ILE A 80 -0.03 -6.70 -3.86
C ILE A 80 1.32 -6.02 -4.07
N VAL A 81 2.33 -6.44 -3.32
CA VAL A 81 3.70 -5.90 -3.44
C VAL A 81 4.24 -6.10 -4.85
N ASP A 82 4.07 -7.27 -5.43
CA ASP A 82 4.49 -7.55 -6.81
C ASP A 82 3.81 -6.63 -7.83
N ILE A 83 2.50 -6.41 -7.71
CA ILE A 83 1.76 -5.48 -8.60
C ILE A 83 2.37 -4.07 -8.54
N LEU A 84 2.66 -3.59 -7.32
CA LEU A 84 3.24 -2.26 -7.10
C LEU A 84 4.66 -2.18 -7.68
N MET A 85 5.50 -3.16 -7.37
CA MET A 85 6.91 -3.17 -7.77
C MET A 85 7.11 -3.39 -9.27
N ASP A 86 6.26 -4.18 -9.93
CA ASP A 86 6.32 -4.37 -11.37
C ASP A 86 6.10 -3.06 -12.14
N LYS A 87 5.10 -2.27 -11.75
CA LYS A 87 4.82 -0.97 -12.37
C LYS A 87 5.90 0.06 -12.06
N LEU A 88 6.34 0.11 -10.80
CA LEU A 88 7.42 1.01 -10.38
C LEU A 88 8.71 0.73 -11.16
N ARG A 89 9.08 -0.55 -11.27
CA ARG A 89 10.27 -0.97 -12.03
C ARG A 89 10.16 -0.59 -13.51
N LYS A 90 8.99 -0.80 -14.12
CA LYS A 90 8.73 -0.41 -15.51
C LYS A 90 8.87 1.10 -15.69
N ALA A 91 8.28 1.88 -14.78
CA ALA A 91 8.36 3.36 -14.80
C ALA A 91 9.80 3.83 -14.64
N ALA A 92 10.51 3.37 -13.60
CA ALA A 92 11.89 3.77 -13.33
C ALA A 92 12.81 3.47 -14.52
N LYS A 93 12.67 2.27 -15.13
CA LYS A 93 13.45 1.89 -16.31
C LYS A 93 13.15 2.77 -17.53
N ASN A 94 11.89 2.99 -17.85
CA ASN A 94 11.48 3.71 -19.05
C ASN A 94 11.78 5.22 -18.95
N LEU A 95 11.61 5.78 -17.76
CA LEU A 95 11.87 7.19 -17.49
C LEU A 95 13.33 7.47 -17.12
N LYS A 96 14.16 6.42 -17.00
CA LYS A 96 15.58 6.50 -16.59
C LYS A 96 15.76 7.21 -15.25
N ILE A 97 14.86 6.94 -14.29
CA ILE A 97 14.86 7.50 -12.95
C ILE A 97 15.37 6.44 -11.98
N ASN A 98 16.29 6.84 -11.11
CA ASN A 98 16.83 5.99 -10.03
C ASN A 98 16.53 6.55 -8.63
N GLU A 99 15.94 7.73 -8.53
CA GLU A 99 15.45 8.31 -7.27
C GLU A 99 14.00 7.89 -7.04
N VAL A 100 13.77 7.04 -6.02
CA VAL A 100 12.46 6.43 -5.79
C VAL A 100 12.01 6.62 -4.35
N ALA A 101 10.83 7.18 -4.17
CA ALA A 101 10.24 7.41 -2.85
C ALA A 101 8.92 6.64 -2.67
N VAL A 102 8.63 6.26 -1.44
CA VAL A 102 7.32 5.75 -1.03
C VAL A 102 6.76 6.60 0.09
N ALA A 103 5.45 6.90 0.04
CA ALA A 103 4.74 7.70 1.05
C ALA A 103 3.34 7.15 1.31
N GLY A 104 2.65 7.72 2.32
CA GLY A 104 1.29 7.34 2.71
C GLY A 104 1.24 6.09 3.57
N GLY A 105 0.03 5.72 4.03
CA GLY A 105 -0.19 4.65 5.00
C GLY A 105 0.35 3.28 4.59
N VAL A 106 0.29 2.94 3.29
CA VAL A 106 0.81 1.66 2.76
C VAL A 106 2.33 1.57 2.87
N SER A 107 3.04 2.70 2.93
CA SER A 107 4.49 2.72 3.17
C SER A 107 4.91 2.17 4.54
N ALA A 108 3.97 1.93 5.45
CA ALA A 108 4.20 1.24 6.73
C ALA A 108 4.33 -0.28 6.57
N ASN A 109 3.84 -0.87 5.47
CA ASN A 109 3.87 -2.30 5.23
C ASN A 109 5.30 -2.83 5.11
N ASN A 110 5.64 -3.88 5.87
CA ASN A 110 7.00 -4.40 5.92
C ASN A 110 7.40 -5.18 4.67
N GLY A 111 6.47 -5.92 4.06
CA GLY A 111 6.70 -6.61 2.79
C GLY A 111 7.09 -5.63 1.68
N LEU A 112 6.36 -4.51 1.58
CA LEU A 112 6.68 -3.45 0.63
C LEU A 112 8.05 -2.82 0.91
N ARG A 113 8.36 -2.47 2.16
CA ARG A 113 9.66 -1.90 2.54
C ARG A 113 10.83 -2.82 2.22
N ASN A 114 10.69 -4.11 2.46
CA ASN A 114 11.72 -5.10 2.15
C ASN A 114 11.91 -5.23 0.64
N SER A 115 10.83 -5.32 -0.11
CA SER A 115 10.87 -5.36 -1.58
C SER A 115 11.52 -4.11 -2.18
N PHE A 116 11.25 -2.91 -1.61
CA PHE A 116 11.95 -1.67 -2.02
C PHE A 116 13.46 -1.78 -1.82
N ARG A 117 13.94 -2.29 -0.66
CA ARG A 117 15.37 -2.45 -0.39
C ARG A 117 16.04 -3.45 -1.32
N GLU A 118 15.37 -4.59 -1.58
CA GLU A 118 15.87 -5.61 -2.52
C GLU A 118 16.01 -5.04 -3.93
N HIS A 119 14.99 -4.32 -4.41
CA HIS A 119 15.03 -3.68 -5.72
C HIS A 119 16.05 -2.56 -5.80
N ALA A 120 16.25 -1.79 -4.72
CA ALA A 120 17.30 -0.78 -4.66
C ALA A 120 18.69 -1.38 -4.88
N GLY A 121 19.00 -2.48 -4.19
CA GLY A 121 20.25 -3.20 -4.39
C GLY A 121 20.41 -3.77 -5.78
N LYS A 122 19.31 -4.30 -6.36
CA LYS A 122 19.33 -4.94 -7.69
C LYS A 122 19.42 -3.96 -8.85
N TYR A 123 18.79 -2.79 -8.74
CA TYR A 123 18.65 -1.82 -9.84
C TYR A 123 19.43 -0.52 -9.61
N GLY A 124 20.15 -0.39 -8.51
CA GLY A 124 20.93 0.80 -8.18
C GLY A 124 20.04 2.02 -7.87
N TRP A 125 18.88 1.79 -7.23
CA TRP A 125 18.00 2.90 -6.85
C TRP A 125 18.44 3.56 -5.55
N ASN A 126 18.34 4.87 -5.49
CA ASN A 126 18.34 5.66 -4.27
C ASN A 126 16.92 5.68 -3.73
N ILE A 127 16.67 5.08 -2.58
CA ILE A 127 15.33 4.91 -2.04
C ILE A 127 15.07 5.80 -0.83
N TYR A 128 13.86 6.36 -0.77
CA TYR A 128 13.38 7.21 0.32
C TYR A 128 12.16 6.56 0.96
N ILE A 129 12.35 5.97 2.13
CA ILE A 129 11.31 5.31 2.92
C ILE A 129 11.12 6.10 4.21
N PRO A 130 9.94 6.66 4.51
CA PRO A 130 9.71 7.46 5.69
C PRO A 130 9.82 6.62 6.97
N LYS A 131 10.15 7.26 8.10
CA LYS A 131 9.98 6.64 9.42
C LYS A 131 8.51 6.29 9.64
N PHE A 132 8.22 5.26 10.43
CA PHE A 132 6.83 4.82 10.69
C PHE A 132 5.94 5.94 11.22
N SER A 133 6.47 6.84 12.05
CA SER A 133 5.75 8.00 12.57
C SER A 133 5.27 8.99 11.52
N PHE A 134 5.79 8.92 10.29
CA PHE A 134 5.45 9.81 9.17
C PHE A 134 4.71 9.09 8.03
N THR A 135 4.23 7.86 8.25
CA THR A 135 3.48 7.11 7.22
C THR A 135 2.00 7.47 7.15
N THR A 136 1.44 8.03 8.24
CA THR A 136 0.07 8.52 8.31
C THR A 136 0.04 10.03 8.50
N ASP A 137 -1.14 10.63 8.39
CA ASP A 137 -1.35 12.06 8.59
C ASP A 137 -0.78 12.51 9.94
N ASN A 138 0.01 13.59 9.91
CA ASN A 138 0.64 14.13 11.10
C ASN A 138 0.91 15.63 10.93
N ALA A 139 1.06 16.33 12.07
CA ALA A 139 1.25 17.77 12.10
C ALA A 139 2.53 18.23 11.38
N ALA A 140 3.59 17.41 11.37
CA ALA A 140 4.84 17.76 10.70
C ALA A 140 4.68 17.86 9.18
N MET A 141 3.81 17.04 8.57
CA MET A 141 3.49 17.13 7.14
C MET A 141 2.83 18.46 6.79
N ILE A 142 1.90 18.91 7.64
CA ILE A 142 1.23 20.21 7.46
C ILE A 142 2.22 21.35 7.67
N ALA A 143 3.03 21.28 8.72
CA ALA A 143 4.01 22.31 9.03
C ALA A 143 5.05 22.49 7.92
N ILE A 144 5.61 21.40 7.39
CA ILE A 144 6.63 21.50 6.32
C ILE A 144 6.01 21.99 5.01
N THR A 145 4.78 21.59 4.68
CA THR A 145 4.06 22.09 3.52
C THR A 145 3.78 23.60 3.67
N GLY A 146 3.33 24.02 4.84
CA GLY A 146 3.14 25.45 5.15
C GLY A 146 4.42 26.26 5.08
N TYR A 147 5.54 25.70 5.52
CA TYR A 147 6.85 26.35 5.41
C TYR A 147 7.27 26.63 3.96
N TYR A 148 7.15 25.63 3.06
CA TYR A 148 7.45 25.84 1.65
C TYR A 148 6.49 26.84 0.98
N LYS A 149 5.18 26.77 1.27
CA LYS A 149 4.22 27.78 0.81
C LYS A 149 4.57 29.19 1.28
N TYR A 150 5.02 29.32 2.53
CA TYR A 150 5.51 30.59 3.04
C TYR A 150 6.71 31.13 2.26
N LEU A 151 7.69 30.28 1.93
CA LEU A 151 8.86 30.68 1.12
C LEU A 151 8.47 31.11 -0.29
N ASP A 152 7.46 30.46 -0.86
CA ASP A 152 6.95 30.75 -2.22
C ASP A 152 5.95 31.93 -2.24
N ASN A 153 5.67 32.57 -1.08
CA ASN A 153 4.65 33.61 -0.91
C ASN A 153 3.24 33.13 -1.34
N ASP A 154 2.95 31.83 -1.23
CA ASP A 154 1.64 31.24 -1.53
C ASP A 154 0.70 31.35 -0.31
N PHE A 155 0.05 32.49 -0.19
CA PHE A 155 -0.90 32.76 0.87
C PHE A 155 -2.33 32.78 0.33
N CYS A 156 -3.28 32.32 1.13
CA CYS A 156 -4.70 32.50 0.86
C CYS A 156 -5.27 33.59 1.74
N THR A 157 -6.43 34.11 1.34
CA THR A 157 -7.20 35.07 2.15
C THR A 157 -7.82 34.35 3.35
N ILE A 158 -8.07 35.09 4.44
CA ILE A 158 -8.54 34.53 5.72
C ILE A 158 -9.97 33.98 5.63
N ASP A 159 -10.74 34.41 4.66
CA ASP A 159 -12.11 33.99 4.35
C ASP A 159 -12.19 32.71 3.51
N LYS A 160 -11.06 32.17 3.05
CA LYS A 160 -11.05 30.95 2.25
C LYS A 160 -11.51 29.74 3.09
N PRO A 161 -12.61 29.07 2.71
CA PRO A 161 -13.11 27.95 3.48
C PRO A 161 -12.19 26.73 3.37
N ALA A 162 -12.19 25.90 4.41
CA ALA A 162 -11.55 24.59 4.36
C ALA A 162 -12.43 23.61 3.56
N TYR A 163 -11.83 22.87 2.64
CA TYR A 163 -12.51 21.84 1.85
C TYR A 163 -12.16 20.45 2.36
N SER A 164 -13.16 19.59 2.54
CA SER A 164 -12.94 18.19 2.93
C SER A 164 -12.50 17.30 1.75
N ARG A 165 -12.77 17.75 0.52
CA ARG A 165 -12.35 17.08 -0.73
C ARG A 165 -11.98 18.13 -1.76
N VAL A 166 -10.84 17.90 -2.41
CA VAL A 166 -10.42 18.66 -3.60
C VAL A 166 -10.54 17.72 -4.78
N THR A 167 -11.24 18.15 -5.84
CA THR A 167 -11.20 17.45 -7.13
C THR A 167 -9.94 17.91 -7.83
N ILE A 168 -9.05 16.97 -8.09
CA ILE A 168 -7.79 17.17 -8.83
C ILE A 168 -8.06 16.89 -10.30
#